data_7fc3e5ef6e8e68c3f599b290db0021a2
#
_entry.id   7fc3e5ef6e8e68c3f599b290db0021a2
#
_cell.length_a   1.000
_cell.length_b   1.000
_cell.length_c   1.000
_cell.angle_alpha   90.00
_cell.angle_beta   90.00
_cell.angle_gamma   90.00
#
_symmetry.space_group_name_H-M   'P 1'
#
loop_
_entity.id
_entity.type
_entity.pdbx_description
1 polymer ?
#
loop_
_entity_poly.entity_id
_entity_poly.type
_entity_poly.pdbx_seq_one_letter_code
_entity_poly.pdbx_strand_id
1 'polypeptide(L)'
;DKINLKKKYDVILILEVLEHLDNYEKLIIDIKKNLKPNGILILSTINQTILAKIFGIYMAENILNWVPKNTHDYNKLIKPDDLKKILLKNNFKLMNLNGMNFNPITREWTLSKDIFPINYFCSAKLN
;
A
#
# COMPACT_ATOMS: atom_id res chain seq x y z
N ASP A 1 17.79 2.80 1.51
CA ASP A 1 18.48 2.28 0.33
C ASP A 1 17.94 2.97 -0.92
N LYS A 2 18.82 3.31 -1.87
CA LYS A 2 18.41 3.89 -3.15
C LYS A 2 18.05 2.77 -4.11
N ILE A 3 16.83 2.78 -4.64
CA ILE A 3 16.47 1.91 -5.76
C ILE A 3 17.16 2.45 -7.02
N ASN A 4 18.21 1.78 -7.44
CA ASN A 4 18.93 2.12 -8.66
C ASN A 4 18.71 1.02 -9.71
N LEU A 5 17.58 1.10 -10.40
CA LEU A 5 17.25 0.19 -11.49
C LEU A 5 17.79 0.80 -12.79
N LYS A 6 18.62 0.04 -13.51
CA LYS A 6 19.21 0.48 -14.80
C LYS A 6 18.19 0.53 -15.96
N LYS A 7 16.97 0.03 -15.75
CA LYS A 7 15.92 -0.08 -16.78
C LYS A 7 14.65 0.62 -16.32
N LYS A 8 13.85 1.06 -17.28
CA LYS A 8 12.49 1.53 -17.06
C LYS A 8 11.50 0.41 -17.30
N TYR A 9 10.44 0.37 -16.50
CA TYR A 9 9.44 -0.68 -16.49
C TYR A 9 8.07 -0.13 -16.92
N ASP A 10 7.27 -0.98 -17.54
CA ASP A 10 5.88 -0.66 -17.88
C ASP A 10 4.99 -0.69 -16.64
N VAL A 11 5.30 -1.62 -15.71
CA VAL A 11 4.56 -1.80 -14.46
C VAL A 11 5.56 -2.03 -13.33
N ILE A 12 5.31 -1.38 -12.18
CA ILE A 12 6.02 -1.63 -10.92
C ILE A 12 4.98 -2.00 -9.85
N LEU A 13 5.23 -3.09 -9.14
CA LEU A 13 4.42 -3.59 -8.04
C LEU A 13 5.12 -3.32 -6.71
N ILE A 14 4.37 -2.80 -5.71
CA ILE A 14 4.82 -2.61 -4.33
C ILE A 14 3.70 -3.08 -3.43
N LEU A 15 3.88 -4.24 -2.84
CA LEU A 15 2.83 -4.87 -2.04
C LEU A 15 3.30 -4.98 -0.59
N GLU A 16 2.55 -4.37 0.34
CA GLU A 16 2.78 -4.39 1.78
C GLU A 16 4.22 -3.95 2.16
N VAL A 17 4.67 -2.81 1.60
CA VAL A 17 6.03 -2.26 1.83
C VAL A 17 6.00 -0.88 2.44
N LEU A 18 5.03 -0.04 2.06
CA LEU A 18 5.05 1.39 2.39
C LEU A 18 4.99 1.64 3.89
N GLU A 19 4.24 0.83 4.63
CA GLU A 19 4.08 0.89 6.09
C GLU A 19 5.35 0.55 6.88
N HIS A 20 6.34 -0.01 6.22
CA HIS A 20 7.64 -0.32 6.83
C HIS A 20 8.70 0.78 6.62
N LEU A 21 8.35 1.81 5.86
CA LEU A 21 9.27 2.88 5.51
C LEU A 21 9.05 4.13 6.37
N ASP A 22 10.13 4.77 6.78
CA ASP A 22 10.06 6.07 7.46
C ASP A 22 9.67 7.20 6.50
N ASN A 23 9.96 7.05 5.21
CA ASN A 23 9.64 8.03 4.18
C ASN A 23 9.26 7.35 2.86
N TYR A 24 7.99 6.97 2.76
CA TYR A 24 7.45 6.33 1.56
C TYR A 24 7.32 7.31 0.36
N GLU A 25 7.26 8.63 0.58
CA GLU A 25 7.27 9.61 -0.52
C GLU A 25 8.57 9.52 -1.32
N LYS A 26 9.71 9.32 -0.65
CA LYS A 26 11.00 9.12 -1.32
C LYS A 26 10.99 7.87 -2.21
N LEU A 27 10.37 6.79 -1.76
CA LEU A 27 10.20 5.59 -2.58
C LEU A 27 9.37 5.90 -3.83
N ILE A 28 8.25 6.63 -3.71
CA ILE A 28 7.41 7.03 -4.85
C ILE A 28 8.20 7.86 -5.86
N ILE A 29 9.05 8.78 -5.41
CA ILE A 29 9.93 9.59 -6.27
C ILE A 29 10.94 8.70 -7.02
N ASP A 30 11.53 7.71 -6.35
CA ASP A 30 12.50 6.83 -6.98
C ASP A 30 11.82 5.87 -7.98
N ILE A 31 10.62 5.39 -7.68
CA ILE A 31 9.81 4.59 -8.61
C ILE A 31 9.46 5.38 -9.87
N LYS A 32 9.05 6.64 -9.73
CA LYS A 32 8.76 7.52 -10.87
C LYS A 32 9.93 7.54 -11.87
N LYS A 33 11.18 7.58 -11.40
CA LYS A 33 12.36 7.56 -12.27
C LYS A 33 12.55 6.25 -13.03
N ASN A 34 11.97 5.16 -12.51
CA ASN A 34 12.13 3.81 -13.06
C ASN A 34 10.89 3.33 -13.84
N LEU A 35 9.82 4.12 -13.91
CA LEU A 35 8.69 3.87 -14.79
C LEU A 35 8.90 4.50 -16.16
N LYS A 36 8.41 3.82 -17.20
CA LYS A 36 8.25 4.41 -18.52
C LYS A 36 7.16 5.50 -18.51
N PRO A 37 7.15 6.44 -19.47
CA PRO A 37 5.99 7.30 -19.71
C PRO A 37 4.72 6.44 -19.84
N ASN A 38 3.64 6.85 -19.18
CA ASN A 38 2.40 6.09 -19.08
C ASN A 38 2.49 4.76 -18.32
N GLY A 39 3.61 4.47 -17.66
CA GLY A 39 3.79 3.27 -16.84
C GLY A 39 2.84 3.24 -15.64
N ILE A 40 2.56 2.06 -15.14
CA ILE A 40 1.59 1.82 -14.06
C ILE A 40 2.32 1.44 -12.78
N LEU A 41 1.99 2.13 -11.71
CA LEU A 41 2.33 1.77 -10.35
C LEU A 41 1.14 1.06 -9.71
N ILE A 42 1.36 -0.12 -9.17
CA ILE A 42 0.39 -0.88 -8.39
C ILE A 42 0.95 -1.07 -7.00
N LEU A 43 0.16 -0.73 -5.99
CA LEU A 43 0.60 -0.87 -4.60
C LEU A 43 -0.53 -1.31 -3.68
N SER A 44 -0.17 -2.00 -2.61
CA SER A 44 -1.02 -2.27 -1.47
C SER A 44 -0.35 -1.84 -0.17
N THR A 45 -1.15 -1.49 0.82
CA THR A 45 -0.68 -1.14 2.16
C THR A 45 -1.83 -1.20 3.17
N ILE A 46 -1.49 -1.10 4.45
CA ILE A 46 -2.45 -1.11 5.55
C ILE A 46 -2.96 0.31 5.81
N ASN A 47 -4.28 0.45 5.92
CA ASN A 47 -4.92 1.72 6.22
C ASN A 47 -4.77 2.10 7.70
N GLN A 48 -4.55 3.37 7.99
CA GLN A 48 -4.48 3.89 9.35
C GLN A 48 -5.88 4.06 9.96
N THR A 49 -6.51 2.94 10.33
CA THR A 49 -7.82 2.90 10.99
C THR A 49 -7.74 2.21 12.35
N ILE A 50 -8.71 2.50 13.22
CA ILE A 50 -8.85 1.79 14.50
C ILE A 50 -9.10 0.30 14.28
N LEU A 51 -9.86 -0.06 13.24
CA LEU A 51 -10.10 -1.45 12.86
C LEU A 51 -8.82 -2.15 12.39
N ALA A 52 -7.97 -1.47 11.60
CA ALA A 52 -6.67 -2.02 11.21
C ALA A 52 -5.77 -2.24 12.44
N LYS A 53 -5.80 -1.33 13.42
CA LYS A 53 -5.06 -1.50 14.68
C LYS A 53 -5.55 -2.70 15.49
N ILE A 54 -6.86 -2.86 15.64
CA ILE A 54 -7.43 -3.93 16.49
C ILE A 54 -7.39 -5.27 15.75
N PHE A 55 -7.89 -5.34 14.55
CA PHE A 55 -8.06 -6.60 13.83
C PHE A 55 -6.87 -6.96 12.95
N GLY A 56 -6.26 -6.00 12.27
CA GLY A 56 -5.12 -6.26 11.40
C GLY A 56 -3.86 -6.57 12.19
N ILE A 57 -3.46 -5.68 13.08
CA ILE A 57 -2.21 -5.81 13.83
C ILE A 57 -2.38 -6.74 15.02
N TYR A 58 -3.32 -6.42 15.92
CA TYR A 58 -3.46 -7.16 17.18
C TYR A 58 -3.84 -8.63 16.99
N MET A 59 -4.80 -8.91 16.11
CA MET A 59 -5.23 -10.28 15.82
C MET A 59 -4.14 -11.07 15.11
N ALA A 60 -3.50 -10.50 14.09
CA ALA A 60 -2.46 -11.19 13.32
C ALA A 60 -1.22 -11.48 14.17
N GLU A 61 -0.82 -10.55 15.03
CA GLU A 61 0.41 -10.69 15.83
C GLU A 61 0.21 -11.47 17.13
N ASN A 62 -0.94 -11.33 17.81
CA ASN A 62 -1.11 -11.85 19.16
C ASN A 62 -2.03 -13.06 19.26
N ILE A 63 -2.99 -13.23 18.36
CA ILE A 63 -3.97 -14.31 18.41
C ILE A 63 -3.67 -15.38 17.37
N LEU A 64 -3.49 -14.97 16.11
CA LEU A 64 -3.28 -15.90 15.02
C LEU A 64 -1.80 -16.25 14.81
N ASN A 65 -0.90 -15.45 15.38
CA ASN A 65 0.56 -15.60 15.21
C ASN A 65 1.00 -15.73 13.74
N TRP A 66 0.30 -15.04 12.83
CA TRP A 66 0.61 -15.05 11.39
C TRP A 66 1.87 -14.25 11.07
N VAL A 67 2.15 -13.23 11.90
CA VAL A 67 3.35 -12.40 11.80
C VAL A 67 3.98 -12.20 13.19
N PRO A 68 5.30 -11.95 13.28
CA PRO A 68 5.96 -11.66 14.55
C PRO A 68 5.36 -10.45 15.26
N LYS A 69 5.42 -10.42 16.59
CA LYS A 69 4.96 -9.29 17.40
C LYS A 69 5.74 -8.02 17.05
N ASN A 70 5.04 -6.87 17.09
CA ASN A 70 5.61 -5.56 16.76
C ASN A 70 6.11 -5.42 15.31
N THR A 71 5.57 -6.20 14.39
CA THR A 71 5.90 -6.08 12.96
C THR A 71 5.37 -4.76 12.36
N HIS A 72 4.23 -4.28 12.86
CA HIS A 72 3.58 -3.08 12.33
C HIS A 72 3.52 -1.95 13.36
N ASP A 73 4.01 -0.78 12.99
CA ASP A 73 3.83 0.46 13.75
C ASP A 73 2.60 1.19 13.20
N TYR A 74 1.57 1.36 14.06
CA TYR A 74 0.33 2.06 13.69
C TYR A 74 0.57 3.47 13.12
N ASN A 75 1.60 4.18 13.60
CA ASN A 75 1.92 5.52 13.14
C ASN A 75 2.48 5.55 11.71
N LYS A 76 2.97 4.42 11.22
CA LYS A 76 3.47 4.26 9.85
C LYS A 76 2.40 3.82 8.87
N LEU A 77 1.20 3.47 9.35
CA LEU A 77 0.07 3.13 8.49
C LEU A 77 -0.39 4.35 7.70
N ILE A 78 -0.86 4.14 6.47
CA ILE A 78 -1.05 5.22 5.51
C ILE A 78 -2.53 5.37 5.17
N LYS A 79 -3.08 6.56 5.39
CA LYS A 79 -4.44 6.87 4.97
C LYS A 79 -4.51 6.96 3.43
N PRO A 80 -5.57 6.43 2.81
CA PRO A 80 -5.76 6.52 1.36
C PRO A 80 -5.65 7.94 0.80
N ASP A 81 -6.19 8.94 1.52
CA ASP A 81 -6.13 10.33 1.09
C ASP A 81 -4.72 10.92 1.11
N ASP A 82 -3.88 10.51 2.06
CA ASP A 82 -2.50 10.98 2.12
C ASP A 82 -1.66 10.35 1.01
N LEU A 83 -1.87 9.05 0.74
CA LEU A 83 -1.25 8.40 -0.42
C LEU A 83 -1.68 9.05 -1.73
N LYS A 84 -2.97 9.35 -1.90
CA LYS A 84 -3.51 10.03 -3.08
C LYS A 84 -2.86 11.40 -3.30
N LYS A 85 -2.70 12.21 -2.23
CA LYS A 85 -2.01 13.51 -2.31
C LYS A 85 -0.57 13.36 -2.80
N ILE A 86 0.17 12.39 -2.25
CA ILE A 86 1.57 12.15 -2.64
C ILE A 86 1.68 11.66 -4.07
N LEU A 87 0.80 10.77 -4.51
CA LEU A 87 0.75 10.30 -5.90
C LEU A 87 0.50 11.47 -6.86
N LEU A 88 -0.50 12.30 -6.59
CA LEU A 88 -0.82 13.48 -7.41
C LEU A 88 0.35 14.48 -7.46
N LYS A 89 0.96 14.79 -6.32
CA LYS A 89 2.15 15.66 -6.23
C LYS A 89 3.31 15.16 -7.10
N ASN A 90 3.41 13.84 -7.28
CA ASN A 90 4.48 13.21 -8.05
C ASN A 90 4.07 12.87 -9.50
N ASN A 91 3.02 13.50 -10.04
CA ASN A 91 2.51 13.34 -11.40
C ASN A 91 1.91 11.96 -11.70
N PHE A 92 1.42 11.26 -10.70
CA PHE A 92 0.62 10.06 -10.91
C PHE A 92 -0.87 10.41 -10.94
N LYS A 93 -1.58 9.83 -11.90
CA LYS A 93 -3.05 9.84 -11.96
C LYS A 93 -3.57 8.56 -11.32
N LEU A 94 -4.33 8.70 -10.23
CA LEU A 94 -5.02 7.57 -9.62
C LEU A 94 -6.00 6.95 -10.60
N MET A 95 -5.92 5.63 -10.81
CA MET A 95 -6.82 4.86 -11.67
C MET A 95 -7.88 4.13 -10.84
N ASN A 96 -7.43 3.39 -9.83
CA ASN A 96 -8.29 2.63 -8.94
C ASN A 96 -7.80 2.72 -7.50
N LEU A 97 -8.76 2.65 -6.58
CA LEU A 97 -8.53 2.52 -5.15
C LEU A 97 -9.63 1.62 -4.59
N ASN A 98 -9.26 0.46 -4.07
CA ASN A 98 -10.20 -0.53 -3.56
C ASN A 98 -9.72 -1.07 -2.22
N GLY A 99 -10.65 -1.33 -1.31
CA GLY A 99 -10.37 -2.07 -0.09
C GLY A 99 -10.10 -3.54 -0.41
N MET A 100 -9.25 -4.15 0.39
CA MET A 100 -9.01 -5.59 0.40
C MET A 100 -9.55 -6.17 1.69
N ASN A 101 -10.50 -7.08 1.58
CA ASN A 101 -11.14 -7.73 2.72
C ASN A 101 -10.82 -9.23 2.72
N PHE A 102 -10.31 -9.72 3.83
CA PHE A 102 -10.10 -11.14 4.06
C PHE A 102 -11.25 -11.72 4.87
N ASN A 103 -11.88 -12.78 4.37
CA ASN A 103 -12.85 -13.56 5.13
C ASN A 103 -12.12 -14.76 5.79
N PRO A 104 -11.97 -14.79 7.12
CA PRO A 104 -11.24 -15.85 7.80
C PRO A 104 -11.96 -17.20 7.77
N ILE A 105 -13.28 -17.23 7.52
CA ILE A 105 -14.07 -18.45 7.45
C ILE A 105 -13.90 -19.14 6.10
N THR A 106 -14.09 -18.39 5.00
CA THR A 106 -13.94 -18.92 3.63
C THR A 106 -12.49 -18.92 3.16
N ARG A 107 -11.60 -18.18 3.86
CA ARG A 107 -10.20 -17.93 3.50
C ARG A 107 -10.04 -17.24 2.14
N GLU A 108 -11.02 -16.44 1.76
CA GLU A 108 -11.04 -15.73 0.49
C GLU A 108 -10.75 -14.24 0.66
N TRP A 109 -10.07 -13.68 -0.33
CA TRP A 109 -9.87 -12.24 -0.47
C TRP A 109 -10.89 -11.67 -1.44
N THR A 110 -11.50 -10.55 -1.06
CA THR A 110 -12.43 -9.81 -1.91
C THR A 110 -12.01 -8.36 -2.02
N LEU A 111 -12.24 -7.75 -3.19
CA LEU A 111 -12.07 -6.32 -3.39
C LEU A 111 -13.39 -5.61 -3.15
N SER A 112 -13.35 -4.49 -2.44
CA SER A 112 -14.50 -3.64 -2.18
C SER A 112 -14.24 -2.23 -2.71
N LYS A 113 -15.27 -1.61 -3.29
CA LYS A 113 -15.23 -0.19 -3.64
C LYS A 113 -15.47 0.71 -2.44
N ASP A 114 -16.11 0.18 -1.42
CA ASP A 114 -16.38 0.86 -0.16
C ASP A 114 -15.18 0.67 0.75
N ILE A 115 -14.73 1.72 1.27
CA ILE A 115 -13.46 1.97 1.87
C ILE A 115 -13.29 1.21 3.20
N PHE A 116 -12.59 0.06 3.31
CA PHE A 116 -11.21 0.00 3.74
C PHE A 116 -11.01 -0.22 5.21
N PRO A 117 -11.57 -1.19 5.83
CA PRO A 117 -11.34 -1.31 7.27
C PRO A 117 -9.87 -1.61 7.59
N ILE A 118 -9.16 -2.37 6.77
CA ILE A 118 -7.80 -2.83 7.09
C ILE A 118 -6.81 -2.52 5.97
N ASN A 119 -6.88 -3.22 4.84
CA ASN A 119 -5.94 -3.06 3.73
C ASN A 119 -6.62 -2.42 2.53
N TYR A 120 -5.83 -1.77 1.69
CA TYR A 120 -6.29 -1.26 0.42
C TYR A 120 -5.26 -1.44 -0.68
N PHE A 121 -5.78 -1.46 -1.89
CA PHE A 121 -5.04 -1.61 -3.12
C PHE A 121 -5.24 -0.38 -3.98
N CYS A 122 -4.19 0.08 -4.60
CA CYS A 122 -4.21 1.27 -5.44
C CYS A 122 -3.47 1.01 -6.75
N SER A 123 -4.02 1.49 -7.86
CA SER A 123 -3.29 1.59 -9.11
C SER A 123 -3.24 3.04 -9.59
N ALA A 124 -2.08 3.48 -10.07
CA ALA A 124 -1.86 4.83 -10.53
C ALA A 124 -0.98 4.82 -11.79
N LYS A 125 -1.30 5.71 -12.75
CA LYS A 125 -0.59 5.86 -14.01
C LYS A 125 0.33 7.09 -13.92
N LEU A 126 1.58 6.96 -14.36
CA LEU A 126 2.48 8.07 -14.53
C LEU A 126 2.08 8.91 -15.75
N ASN A 127 1.84 10.20 -15.55
CA ASN A 127 1.56 11.16 -16.64
C ASN A 127 2.84 11.63 -17.32
#